data_038166a09ddedb65cf0c1f3580a5c5b7
#
_entry.id   038166a09ddedb65cf0c1f3580a5c5b7
#
_cell.length_a   1.000
_cell.length_b   1.000
_cell.length_c   1.000
_cell.angle_alpha   90.00
_cell.angle_beta   90.00
_cell.angle_gamma   90.00
#
_symmetry.space_group_name_H-M   'P 1'
#
loop_
_entity.id
_entity.type
_entity.pdbx_description
1 polymer ?
#
loop_
_entity_poly.entity_id
_entity_poly.type
_entity_poly.pdbx_seq_one_letter_code
_entity_poly.pdbx_strand_id
1 'polypeptide(L)' 'MEQLIQKPVKRNILLNPGPSTTTDTVKYAQVVPDICPREKEFGGLMKGLREDLVKIVHGDLEKYTSVLFCGSGTI' A
#
# COMPACT_ATOMS: atom_id res chain seq x y z
N MET A 1 19.20 0.02 -9.61
CA MET A 1 19.08 1.46 -9.71
C MET A 1 19.86 2.14 -8.63
N GLU A 2 20.53 3.16 -9.00
CA GLU A 2 21.24 3.93 -8.02
C GLU A 2 20.29 4.57 -7.03
N GLN A 3 20.58 4.43 -5.77
CA GLN A 3 19.76 5.02 -4.75
C GLN A 3 20.14 6.46 -4.56
N LEU A 4 19.24 7.32 -4.86
CA LEU A 4 19.47 8.75 -4.68
C LEU A 4 19.12 9.16 -3.26
N ILE A 5 19.69 10.28 -2.85
CA ILE A 5 19.34 10.85 -1.56
C ILE A 5 17.88 11.26 -1.59
N GLN A 6 17.12 10.72 -0.68
CA GLN A 6 15.71 11.05 -0.58
C GLN A 6 15.56 12.32 0.24
N LYS A 7 15.07 13.36 -0.39
CA LYS A 7 14.87 14.64 0.29
C LYS A 7 13.65 14.53 1.19
N PRO A 8 13.67 15.23 2.32
CA PRO A 8 12.48 15.28 3.16
C PRO A 8 11.29 15.80 2.37
N VAL A 9 10.13 15.25 2.65
CA VAL A 9 8.88 15.67 2.03
C VAL A 9 8.19 16.64 2.98
N LYS A 10 7.74 17.78 2.44
CA LYS A 10 6.97 18.70 3.25
C LYS A 10 5.74 17.99 3.80
N ARG A 11 5.55 18.10 5.10
CA ARG A 11 4.45 17.42 5.76
C ARG A 11 3.45 18.43 6.27
N ASN A 12 2.27 18.39 5.70
CA ASN A 12 1.14 19.12 6.27
C ASN A 12 0.40 18.18 7.21
N ILE A 13 -0.06 18.71 8.33
CA ILE A 13 -0.75 17.89 9.30
C ILE A 13 -2.22 17.82 8.90
N LEU A 14 -2.65 16.64 8.48
CA LEU A 14 -4.01 16.36 8.06
C LEU A 14 -4.63 15.37 9.03
N LEU A 15 -5.73 15.77 9.63
CA LEU A 15 -6.42 14.95 10.64
C LEU A 15 -7.77 14.47 10.14
N ASN A 16 -7.90 14.34 8.83
CA ASN A 16 -9.12 13.88 8.17
C ASN A 16 -9.22 12.35 8.21
N PRO A 17 -10.42 11.81 7.99
CA PRO A 17 -10.53 10.36 7.77
C PRO A 17 -9.71 9.88 6.56
N GLY A 18 -9.44 10.78 5.64
CA GLY A 18 -8.55 10.57 4.50
C GLY A 18 -8.67 11.75 3.55
N PRO A 19 -7.55 12.17 3.00
CA PRO A 19 -6.19 11.76 3.32
C PRO A 19 -5.74 12.24 4.69
N SER A 20 -4.76 11.55 5.26
CA SER A 20 -4.17 11.96 6.52
C SER A 20 -2.65 12.00 6.39
N THR A 21 -2.02 12.63 7.36
CA THR A 21 -0.57 12.80 7.34
C THR A 21 0.13 11.45 7.43
N THR A 22 1.12 11.25 6.57
CA THR A 22 1.95 10.05 6.58
C THR A 22 3.41 10.45 6.71
N THR A 23 4.24 9.47 7.09
CA THR A 23 5.68 9.67 7.17
C THR A 23 6.30 9.64 5.77
N ASP A 24 7.56 10.10 5.70
CA ASP A 24 8.29 10.07 4.43
C ASP A 24 8.47 8.65 3.92
N THR A 25 8.66 7.68 4.81
CA THR A 25 8.82 6.29 4.40
C THR A 25 7.59 5.78 3.68
N VAL A 26 6.41 6.16 4.15
CA VAL A 26 5.16 5.77 3.49
C VAL A 26 5.05 6.43 2.11
N LYS A 27 5.42 7.72 2.03
CA LYS A 27 5.35 8.44 0.75
C LYS A 27 6.30 7.84 -0.27
N TYR A 28 7.53 7.53 0.13
CA TYR A 28 8.51 7.00 -0.80
C TYR A 28 8.23 5.54 -1.17
N ALA A 29 7.46 4.83 -0.36
CA ALA A 29 7.04 3.47 -0.72
C ALA A 29 6.16 3.46 -1.97
N GLN A 30 5.59 4.62 -2.35
CA GLN A 30 4.76 4.72 -3.55
C GLN A 30 5.59 5.01 -4.80
N VAL A 31 6.89 5.24 -4.66
CA VAL A 31 7.76 5.52 -5.78
C VAL A 31 8.27 4.19 -6.32
N VAL A 32 7.53 3.64 -7.26
CA VAL A 32 7.79 2.30 -7.79
C VAL A 32 7.70 2.34 -9.31
N PRO A 33 8.30 1.36 -9.99
CA PRO A 33 8.17 1.27 -11.45
C PRO A 33 6.72 1.04 -11.85
N ASP A 34 6.41 1.46 -13.06
CA ASP A 34 5.11 1.17 -13.63
C ASP A 34 4.94 -0.34 -13.81
N ILE A 35 3.72 -0.80 -13.65
CA ILE A 35 3.42 -2.21 -13.74
C ILE A 35 2.06 -2.38 -14.40
N CYS A 36 1.98 -3.34 -15.31
CA CYS A 36 0.73 -3.62 -15.99
C CYS A 36 -0.19 -4.47 -15.10
N PRO A 37 -1.42 -4.01 -14.84
CA PRO A 37 -2.31 -4.75 -13.92
C PRO A 37 -2.78 -6.09 -14.46
N ARG A 38 -2.55 -6.37 -15.75
CA ARG A 38 -2.96 -7.64 -16.35
C ARG A 38 -1.83 -8.66 -16.44
N GLU A 39 -0.63 -8.30 -16.00
CA GLU A 39 0.51 -9.19 -16.06
C GLU A 39 0.62 -10.02 -14.79
N LYS A 40 1.32 -11.15 -14.91
CA LYS A 40 1.54 -12.03 -13.77
C LYS A 40 2.27 -11.35 -12.63
N GLU A 41 3.13 -10.42 -12.96
CA GLU A 41 3.89 -9.67 -11.97
C GLU A 41 2.96 -8.93 -11.02
N PHE A 42 1.96 -8.25 -11.57
CA PHE A 42 0.98 -7.55 -10.76
C PHE A 42 0.10 -8.54 -9.97
N GLY A 43 -0.24 -9.68 -10.60
CA GLY A 43 -1.01 -10.72 -9.92
C GLY A 43 -0.28 -11.25 -8.71
N GLY A 44 1.04 -11.44 -8.81
CA GLY A 44 1.84 -11.87 -7.68
C GLY A 44 1.88 -10.83 -6.58
N LEU A 45 1.99 -9.55 -6.94
CA LEU A 45 1.96 -8.47 -5.99
C LEU A 45 0.63 -8.44 -5.23
N MET A 46 -0.48 -8.60 -5.95
CA MET A 46 -1.81 -8.58 -5.34
C MET A 46 -2.01 -9.77 -4.40
N LYS A 47 -1.51 -10.94 -4.79
CA LYS A 47 -1.64 -12.12 -3.93
C LYS A 47 -0.89 -11.90 -2.62
N GLY A 48 0.35 -11.43 -2.68
CA GLY A 48 1.14 -11.16 -1.49
C GLY A 48 0.48 -10.11 -0.60
N LEU A 49 -0.05 -9.06 -1.21
CA LEU A 49 -0.71 -7.99 -0.48
C LEU A 49 -1.94 -8.51 0.27
N ARG A 50 -2.74 -9.33 -0.40
CA ARG A 50 -3.94 -9.88 0.22
C ARG A 50 -3.60 -10.76 1.42
N GLU A 51 -2.54 -11.56 1.30
CA GLU A 51 -2.10 -12.40 2.40
C GLU A 51 -1.55 -11.57 3.56
N ASP A 52 -0.78 -10.54 3.25
CA ASP A 52 -0.21 -9.68 4.28
C ASP A 52 -1.31 -8.95 5.06
N LEU A 53 -2.37 -8.52 4.40
CA LEU A 53 -3.47 -7.84 5.08
C LEU A 53 -4.16 -8.77 6.07
N VAL A 54 -4.32 -10.05 5.73
CA VAL A 54 -4.88 -11.01 6.68
C VAL A 54 -3.96 -11.18 7.88
N LYS A 55 -2.65 -11.21 7.66
CA LYS A 55 -1.68 -11.36 8.75
C LYS A 55 -1.67 -10.14 9.67
N ILE A 56 -1.88 -8.95 9.13
CA ILE A 56 -1.88 -7.72 9.93
C ILE A 56 -2.96 -7.79 11.01
N VAL A 57 -4.10 -8.38 10.70
CA VAL A 57 -5.18 -8.52 11.69
C VAL A 57 -5.13 -9.86 12.40
N HIS A 58 -4.00 -10.58 12.28
CA HIS A 58 -3.79 -11.86 12.93
C HIS A 58 -4.77 -12.93 12.49
N GLY A 59 -5.20 -12.87 11.24
CA GLY A 59 -6.13 -13.86 10.67
C GLY A 59 -5.40 -15.11 10.23
N ASP A 60 -6.17 -16.19 10.13
CA ASP A 60 -5.68 -17.47 9.64
C ASP A 60 -5.89 -17.53 8.14
N LEU A 61 -4.81 -17.69 7.37
CA LEU A 61 -4.89 -17.69 5.91
C LEU A 61 -5.73 -18.84 5.37
N GLU A 62 -5.93 -19.90 6.15
CA GLU A 62 -6.79 -21.00 5.73
C GLU A 62 -8.27 -20.69 5.90
N LYS A 63 -8.61 -19.73 6.75
CA LYS A 63 -9.99 -19.41 7.07
C LYS A 63 -10.43 -18.06 6.52
N TYR A 64 -9.50 -17.16 6.28
CA TYR A 64 -9.81 -15.79 5.92
C TYR A 64 -9.03 -15.35 4.69
N THR A 65 -9.62 -14.46 3.95
CA THR A 65 -8.94 -13.79 2.85
C THR A 65 -9.36 -12.33 2.83
N SER A 66 -8.59 -11.51 2.15
CA SER A 66 -8.94 -10.11 1.99
C SER A 66 -9.49 -9.87 0.59
N VAL A 67 -10.41 -8.94 0.48
CA VAL A 67 -10.97 -8.51 -0.80
C VAL A 67 -10.66 -7.02 -0.92
N LEU A 68 -10.00 -6.64 -2.02
CA LEU A 68 -9.51 -5.28 -2.20
C LEU A 68 -10.49 -4.48 -3.03
N PHE A 69 -10.87 -3.33 -2.52
CA PHE A 69 -11.73 -2.39 -3.23
C PHE A 69 -11.04 -1.05 -3.32
N CYS A 70 -11.24 -0.36 -4.43
CA CYS A 70 -10.84 1.03 -4.54
C CYS A 70 -12.00 1.89 -4.10
N GLY A 71 -11.73 2.84 -3.21
CA GLY A 71 -12.77 3.70 -2.74
C GLY A 71 -12.27 4.62 -1.65
N SER A 72 -13.17 5.42 -1.13
CA SER A 72 -12.85 6.31 -0.01
C SER A 72 -13.01 5.59 1.30
N GLY A 73 -12.62 6.25 2.39
CA GLY A 73 -12.79 5.69 3.72
C GLY A 73 -14.24 5.42 4.10
N THR A 74 -15.17 5.97 3.34
CA THR A 74 -16.60 5.75 3.60
C THR A 74 -17.07 4.39 3.10
N ILE A 75 -16.34 3.81 2.17
CA ILE A 75 -16.65 2.48 1.68
C ILE A 75 -16.36 1.44 2.75
#